data_229e3ce398263436c60924f9a16cdd2d
#
_entry.id   229e3ce398263436c60924f9a16cdd2d
#
_cell.length_a   1.000
_cell.length_b   1.000
_cell.length_c   1.000
_cell.angle_alpha   90.00
_cell.angle_beta   90.00
_cell.angle_gamma   90.00
#
_symmetry.space_group_name_H-M   'P 1'
#
loop_
_entity.id
_entity.type
_entity.pdbx_description
1 polymer ?
#
loop_
_entity_poly.entity_id
_entity_poly.type
_entity_poly.pdbx_seq_one_letter_code
_entity_poly.pdbx_strand_id
1 'polypeptide(L)'
;MKYLIFLLIFLTGCRGNEAKVIDSASQGKLLAEIISLDDKYGSELRIKKKDEEFYIDVSDLKPWKVDFCNVDGGPIELALGVYKKTPFDQKFDRRCFLYNINFKNQKLRPKLRISRLYNPIKDFNLCDLDGDGYDEIISIEKNIDGNYLFGVYDWTNFAVERNYGSQVLKSEPKFLDKEKKVEIDGKKCELYLEGDEVKWK
;
A
#
# COMPACT_ATOMS: atom_id res chain seq x y z
N MET A 1 -63.41 -22.00 22.74
CA MET A 1 -62.02 -22.43 22.64
C MET A 1 -61.37 -21.59 21.54
N LYS A 2 -60.50 -20.61 21.93
CA LYS A 2 -59.75 -19.79 20.98
C LYS A 2 -58.36 -20.36 20.87
N TYR A 3 -57.97 -20.84 19.68
CA TYR A 3 -56.62 -21.28 19.38
C TYR A 3 -55.73 -20.05 19.11
N LEU A 4 -54.73 -19.83 19.97
CA LEU A 4 -53.69 -18.84 19.82
C LEU A 4 -52.57 -19.46 18.98
N ILE A 5 -52.46 -19.04 17.71
CA ILE A 5 -51.37 -19.46 16.83
C ILE A 5 -50.17 -18.58 17.16
N PHE A 6 -49.13 -19.18 17.78
CA PHE A 6 -47.83 -18.55 17.95
C PHE A 6 -47.05 -18.60 16.62
N LEU A 7 -46.98 -17.46 15.96
CA LEU A 7 -46.13 -17.32 14.77
C LEU A 7 -44.69 -17.13 15.23
N LEU A 8 -43.87 -18.18 15.20
CA LEU A 8 -42.44 -18.11 15.41
C LEU A 8 -41.79 -17.44 14.18
N ILE A 9 -41.48 -16.16 14.29
CA ILE A 9 -40.67 -15.47 13.30
C ILE A 9 -39.21 -15.88 13.55
N PHE A 10 -38.70 -16.79 12.74
CA PHE A 10 -37.27 -17.06 12.64
C PHE A 10 -36.63 -15.83 12.01
N LEU A 11 -36.06 -14.94 12.82
CA LEU A 11 -35.09 -13.95 12.38
C LEU A 11 -33.82 -14.70 12.01
N THR A 12 -33.71 -15.12 10.75
CA THR A 12 -32.44 -15.49 10.15
C THR A 12 -31.61 -14.18 10.06
N GLY A 13 -30.80 -13.94 11.09
CA GLY A 13 -29.83 -12.87 11.06
C GLY A 13 -28.87 -13.14 9.92
N CYS A 14 -29.01 -12.41 8.81
CA CYS A 14 -27.92 -12.25 7.87
C CYS A 14 -26.76 -11.65 8.67
N ARG A 15 -25.73 -12.45 8.95
CA ARG A 15 -24.42 -11.93 9.33
C ARG A 15 -23.88 -11.20 8.10
N GLY A 16 -24.25 -9.95 7.93
CA GLY A 16 -23.52 -9.07 7.04
C GLY A 16 -22.08 -8.99 7.57
N ASN A 17 -21.10 -9.24 6.71
CA ASN A 17 -19.72 -8.98 7.07
C ASN A 17 -19.62 -7.51 7.45
N GLU A 18 -19.21 -7.23 8.69
CA GLU A 18 -18.96 -5.85 9.12
C GLU A 18 -17.73 -5.31 8.36
N ALA A 19 -17.85 -4.09 7.86
CA ALA A 19 -16.74 -3.41 7.20
C ALA A 19 -15.62 -3.18 8.22
N LYS A 20 -14.39 -3.51 7.86
CA LYS A 20 -13.22 -3.36 8.72
C LYS A 20 -12.06 -2.66 8.02
N VAL A 21 -11.25 -1.99 8.80
CA VAL A 21 -9.99 -1.41 8.33
C VAL A 21 -8.96 -2.53 8.18
N ILE A 22 -8.40 -2.69 6.98
CA ILE A 22 -7.38 -3.70 6.67
C ILE A 22 -5.98 -3.13 6.62
N ASP A 23 -5.82 -1.84 6.34
CA ASP A 23 -4.55 -1.09 6.46
C ASP A 23 -4.85 0.39 6.67
N SER A 24 -3.91 1.10 7.31
CA SER A 24 -4.01 2.53 7.59
C SER A 24 -2.65 3.21 7.59
N ALA A 25 -2.63 4.50 7.24
CA ALA A 25 -1.48 5.38 7.36
C ALA A 25 -1.88 6.70 7.99
N SER A 26 -0.95 7.32 8.72
CA SER A 26 -1.14 8.66 9.31
C SER A 26 0.11 9.52 9.13
N GLN A 27 -0.09 10.79 8.79
CA GLN A 27 1.00 11.77 8.68
C GLN A 27 0.52 13.13 9.17
N GLY A 28 1.03 13.58 10.30
CA GLY A 28 0.57 14.79 10.97
C GLY A 28 -0.92 14.74 11.33
N LYS A 29 -1.75 15.51 10.61
CA LYS A 29 -3.22 15.54 10.79
C LYS A 29 -3.98 14.78 9.70
N LEU A 30 -3.28 14.06 8.86
CA LEU A 30 -3.85 13.21 7.82
C LEU A 30 -3.97 11.78 8.34
N LEU A 31 -5.08 11.13 8.00
CA LEU A 31 -5.32 9.70 8.19
C LEU A 31 -5.91 9.15 6.89
N ALA A 32 -5.41 8.02 6.43
CA ALA A 32 -5.98 7.26 5.34
C ALA A 32 -6.19 5.82 5.81
N GLU A 33 -7.34 5.24 5.49
CA GLU A 33 -7.71 3.87 5.88
C GLU A 33 -8.36 3.15 4.73
N ILE A 34 -7.91 1.94 4.47
CA ILE A 34 -8.52 1.02 3.51
C ILE A 34 -9.59 0.21 4.25
N ILE A 35 -10.82 0.31 3.79
CA ILE A 35 -11.97 -0.39 4.35
C ILE A 35 -12.35 -1.55 3.43
N SER A 36 -12.61 -2.72 4.03
CA SER A 36 -12.94 -3.94 3.32
C SER A 36 -14.15 -4.65 3.94
N LEU A 37 -14.89 -5.35 3.09
CA LEU A 37 -15.91 -6.32 3.49
C LEU A 37 -15.36 -7.77 3.48
N ASP A 38 -14.17 -7.99 2.90
CA ASP A 38 -13.55 -9.31 2.72
C ASP A 38 -12.14 -9.35 3.28
N ASP A 39 -11.52 -9.36 4.07
CA ASP A 39 -10.17 -9.48 4.67
C ASP A 39 -8.97 -9.39 3.72
N LYS A 40 -9.20 -9.36 2.41
CA LYS A 40 -8.10 -9.46 1.44
C LYS A 40 -7.80 -8.16 0.72
N TYR A 41 -8.84 -7.50 0.22
CA TYR A 41 -8.70 -6.26 -0.55
C TYR A 41 -9.76 -5.26 -0.12
N GLY A 42 -9.38 -3.98 -0.09
CA GLY A 42 -10.31 -2.91 0.17
C GLY A 42 -11.26 -2.63 -0.99
N SER A 43 -12.39 -2.07 -0.65
CA SER A 43 -13.36 -1.53 -1.60
C SER A 43 -13.51 -0.02 -1.44
N GLU A 44 -13.17 0.52 -0.29
CA GLU A 44 -13.33 1.93 0.04
C GLU A 44 -12.08 2.47 0.72
N LEU A 45 -11.75 3.71 0.44
CA LEU A 45 -10.68 4.48 1.08
C LEU A 45 -11.31 5.63 1.85
N ARG A 46 -11.12 5.67 3.17
CA ARG A 46 -11.45 6.79 4.03
C ARG A 46 -10.26 7.70 4.16
N ILE A 47 -10.44 9.00 3.91
CA ILE A 47 -9.42 10.03 4.11
C ILE A 47 -9.95 11.05 5.10
N LYS A 48 -9.18 11.33 6.14
CA LYS A 48 -9.49 12.32 7.15
C LYS A 48 -8.38 13.35 7.27
N LYS A 49 -8.77 14.62 7.34
CA LYS A 49 -7.87 15.76 7.58
C LYS A 49 -8.52 16.70 8.58
N LYS A 50 -8.04 16.74 9.82
CA LYS A 50 -8.68 17.46 10.93
C LYS A 50 -10.13 16.96 11.11
N ASP A 51 -11.10 17.86 10.91
CA ASP A 51 -12.53 17.60 11.08
C ASP A 51 -13.22 17.23 9.76
N GLU A 52 -12.51 17.27 8.63
CA GLU A 52 -13.01 16.88 7.32
C GLU A 52 -12.73 15.40 7.09
N GLU A 53 -13.76 14.68 6.64
CA GLU A 53 -13.67 13.26 6.31
C GLU A 53 -14.43 12.99 5.02
N PHE A 54 -13.89 12.13 4.16
CA PHE A 54 -14.57 11.68 2.95
C PHE A 54 -14.15 10.26 2.55
N TYR A 55 -14.98 9.65 1.74
CA TYR A 55 -14.84 8.26 1.30
C TYR A 55 -14.75 8.20 -0.22
N ILE A 56 -13.92 7.31 -0.72
CA ILE A 56 -13.68 7.10 -2.16
C ILE A 56 -13.85 5.62 -2.45
N ASP A 57 -14.70 5.29 -3.43
CA ASP A 57 -14.76 3.93 -3.98
C ASP A 57 -13.47 3.63 -4.73
N VAL A 58 -12.78 2.59 -4.27
CA VAL A 58 -11.53 2.07 -4.82
C VAL A 58 -11.60 0.56 -5.11
N SER A 59 -12.80 0.02 -5.16
CA SER A 59 -13.08 -1.41 -5.38
C SER A 59 -12.39 -1.96 -6.63
N ASP A 60 -12.37 -1.17 -7.72
CA ASP A 60 -11.68 -1.49 -8.98
C ASP A 60 -10.16 -1.63 -8.83
N LEU A 61 -9.58 -1.01 -7.82
CA LEU A 61 -8.14 -1.04 -7.56
C LEU A 61 -7.74 -2.24 -6.70
N LYS A 62 -8.67 -2.79 -5.91
CA LYS A 62 -8.42 -3.84 -4.93
C LYS A 62 -7.22 -3.48 -4.04
N PRO A 63 -7.27 -2.34 -3.31
CA PRO A 63 -6.16 -1.90 -2.50
C PRO A 63 -5.90 -2.86 -1.35
N TRP A 64 -4.62 -3.04 -1.01
CA TRP A 64 -4.18 -3.90 0.07
C TRP A 64 -3.20 -3.19 1.02
N LYS A 65 -2.70 -2.01 0.64
CA LYS A 65 -1.79 -1.19 1.44
C LYS A 65 -2.00 0.27 1.12
N VAL A 66 -1.88 1.13 2.13
CA VAL A 66 -1.90 2.59 1.99
C VAL A 66 -0.74 3.19 2.77
N ASP A 67 -0.11 4.22 2.20
CA ASP A 67 0.88 5.04 2.88
C ASP A 67 0.83 6.48 2.40
N PHE A 68 1.37 7.41 3.21
CA PHE A 68 1.62 8.78 2.77
C PHE A 68 3.08 8.90 2.35
N CYS A 69 3.35 9.78 1.40
CA CYS A 69 4.71 10.04 0.93
C CYS A 69 4.86 11.46 0.40
N ASN A 70 6.11 11.87 0.26
CA ASN A 70 6.51 13.09 -0.43
C ASN A 70 7.71 12.78 -1.35
N VAL A 71 7.43 12.38 -2.58
CA VAL A 71 8.47 11.92 -3.52
C VAL A 71 9.11 13.04 -4.35
N ASP A 72 8.62 14.28 -4.30
CA ASP A 72 9.13 15.38 -5.13
C ASP A 72 9.12 16.77 -4.46
N GLY A 73 8.92 16.84 -3.15
CA GLY A 73 8.86 18.10 -2.40
C GLY A 73 7.55 18.87 -2.58
N GLY A 74 6.60 18.30 -3.28
CA GLY A 74 5.26 18.82 -3.46
C GLY A 74 4.34 18.60 -2.24
N PRO A 75 3.03 18.68 -2.44
CA PRO A 75 2.06 18.28 -1.43
C PRO A 75 2.19 16.79 -1.13
N ILE A 76 1.91 16.39 0.11
CA ILE A 76 1.86 14.98 0.51
C ILE A 76 0.98 14.17 -0.44
N GLU A 77 1.54 13.10 -0.98
CA GLU A 77 0.87 12.13 -1.82
C GLU A 77 0.36 10.94 -1.00
N LEU A 78 -0.48 10.14 -1.65
CA LEU A 78 -0.95 8.86 -1.17
C LEU A 78 -0.42 7.74 -2.07
N ALA A 79 0.30 6.81 -1.49
CA ALA A 79 0.67 5.56 -2.14
C ALA A 79 -0.37 4.49 -1.84
N LEU A 80 -0.87 3.81 -2.88
CA LEU A 80 -1.74 2.66 -2.75
C LEU A 80 -1.09 1.42 -3.33
N GLY A 81 -0.99 0.38 -2.52
CA GLY A 81 -0.75 -0.97 -2.97
C GLY A 81 -2.04 -1.53 -3.57
N VAL A 82 -2.04 -1.82 -4.85
CA VAL A 82 -3.22 -2.28 -5.59
C VAL A 82 -2.99 -3.66 -6.21
N TYR A 83 -4.07 -4.42 -6.42
CA TYR A 83 -4.01 -5.70 -7.12
C TYR A 83 -4.81 -5.61 -8.43
N LYS A 84 -4.11 -5.27 -9.51
CA LYS A 84 -4.75 -4.86 -10.76
C LYS A 84 -3.93 -5.24 -11.99
N LYS A 85 -4.62 -5.40 -13.13
CA LYS A 85 -4.01 -5.36 -14.47
C LYS A 85 -3.73 -3.91 -14.85
N THR A 86 -2.74 -3.70 -15.71
CA THR A 86 -2.45 -2.40 -16.32
C THR A 86 -2.40 -2.55 -17.85
N PRO A 87 -2.46 -1.46 -18.61
CA PRO A 87 -2.34 -1.52 -20.08
C PRO A 87 -1.07 -2.21 -20.57
N PHE A 88 0.04 -2.06 -19.84
CA PHE A 88 1.34 -2.62 -20.20
C PHE A 88 1.66 -3.97 -19.53
N ASP A 89 0.77 -4.45 -18.65
CA ASP A 89 0.91 -5.76 -18.01
C ASP A 89 -0.48 -6.35 -17.70
N GLN A 90 -0.91 -7.30 -18.52
CA GLN A 90 -2.25 -7.89 -18.49
C GLN A 90 -2.43 -8.97 -17.42
N LYS A 91 -1.44 -9.14 -16.53
CA LYS A 91 -1.58 -10.02 -15.35
C LYS A 91 -2.13 -9.23 -14.17
N PHE A 92 -2.98 -9.86 -13.39
CA PHE A 92 -3.29 -9.37 -12.05
C PHE A 92 -2.08 -9.55 -11.17
N ASP A 93 -1.53 -8.45 -10.68
CA ASP A 93 -0.38 -8.45 -9.78
C ASP A 93 -0.44 -7.28 -8.80
N ARG A 94 0.37 -7.36 -7.75
CA ARG A 94 0.58 -6.26 -6.80
C ARG A 94 1.33 -5.12 -7.47
N ARG A 95 0.88 -3.90 -7.24
CA ARG A 95 1.49 -2.69 -7.80
C ARG A 95 1.46 -1.56 -6.78
N CYS A 96 2.37 -0.62 -6.91
CA CYS A 96 2.37 0.62 -6.17
C CYS A 96 1.89 1.75 -7.09
N PHE A 97 0.83 2.47 -6.68
CA PHE A 97 0.31 3.63 -7.40
C PHE A 97 0.40 4.87 -6.51
N LEU A 98 0.83 6.00 -7.06
CA LEU A 98 0.89 7.27 -6.35
C LEU A 98 -0.24 8.20 -6.81
N TYR A 99 -0.82 8.90 -5.85
CA TYR A 99 -1.94 9.80 -6.06
C TYR A 99 -1.76 11.12 -5.33
N ASN A 100 -2.12 12.22 -5.98
CA ASN A 100 -2.36 13.49 -5.29
C ASN A 100 -3.78 13.48 -4.70
N ILE A 101 -3.93 13.95 -3.46
CA ILE A 101 -5.22 14.05 -2.78
C ILE A 101 -5.84 15.42 -3.08
N ASN A 102 -6.98 15.44 -3.76
CA ASN A 102 -7.75 16.66 -3.96
C ASN A 102 -8.84 16.78 -2.90
N PHE A 103 -8.54 17.45 -1.79
CA PHE A 103 -9.50 17.65 -0.70
C PHE A 103 -10.74 18.43 -1.13
N LYS A 104 -10.60 19.46 -1.99
CA LYS A 104 -11.73 20.28 -2.46
C LYS A 104 -12.78 19.45 -3.20
N ASN A 105 -12.35 18.53 -4.03
CA ASN A 105 -13.23 17.71 -4.86
C ASN A 105 -13.38 16.28 -4.30
N GLN A 106 -12.76 15.98 -3.16
CA GLN A 106 -12.78 14.67 -2.48
C GLN A 106 -12.43 13.51 -3.43
N LYS A 107 -11.32 13.66 -4.16
CA LYS A 107 -10.88 12.71 -5.21
C LYS A 107 -9.38 12.48 -5.18
N LEU A 108 -8.98 11.30 -5.62
CA LEU A 108 -7.60 10.99 -5.94
C LEU A 108 -7.31 11.38 -7.40
N ARG A 109 -6.19 12.08 -7.62
CA ARG A 109 -5.65 12.35 -8.96
C ARG A 109 -4.41 11.48 -9.15
N PRO A 110 -4.36 10.59 -10.13
CA PRO A 110 -3.17 9.79 -10.38
C PRO A 110 -1.96 10.68 -10.63
N LYS A 111 -0.88 10.44 -9.87
CA LYS A 111 0.45 10.98 -10.13
C LYS A 111 1.27 9.96 -10.92
N LEU A 112 1.29 8.71 -10.44
CA LEU A 112 1.99 7.62 -11.08
C LEU A 112 1.19 6.30 -10.95
N ARG A 113 1.11 5.55 -12.03
CA ARG A 113 0.54 4.19 -12.07
C ARG A 113 1.59 3.24 -12.61
N ILE A 114 2.40 2.71 -11.70
CA ILE A 114 3.51 1.82 -12.04
C ILE A 114 2.96 0.49 -12.53
N SER A 115 3.17 0.18 -13.81
CA SER A 115 2.74 -1.10 -14.37
C SER A 115 3.57 -2.26 -13.83
N ARG A 116 4.89 -2.06 -13.66
CA ARG A 116 5.81 -3.03 -13.09
C ARG A 116 7.07 -2.29 -12.63
N LEU A 117 7.58 -2.64 -11.47
CA LEU A 117 8.94 -2.34 -11.07
C LEU A 117 9.91 -3.32 -11.76
N TYR A 118 11.16 -3.38 -11.36
CA TYR A 118 12.13 -4.27 -11.99
C TYR A 118 11.70 -5.74 -11.92
N ASN A 119 11.19 -6.17 -10.76
CA ASN A 119 10.53 -7.47 -10.59
C ASN A 119 9.12 -7.30 -10.00
N PRO A 120 8.29 -8.37 -9.99
CA PRO A 120 7.01 -8.37 -9.27
C PRO A 120 7.19 -8.05 -7.78
N ILE A 121 6.43 -7.09 -7.28
CA ILE A 121 6.50 -6.68 -5.88
C ILE A 121 5.72 -7.62 -4.96
N LYS A 122 6.24 -7.83 -3.76
CA LYS A 122 5.57 -8.50 -2.65
C LYS A 122 5.01 -7.49 -1.65
N ASP A 123 5.80 -6.48 -1.35
CA ASP A 123 5.46 -5.38 -0.47
C ASP A 123 6.27 -4.15 -0.84
N PHE A 124 5.93 -2.98 -0.30
CA PHE A 124 6.69 -1.74 -0.46
C PHE A 124 6.48 -0.83 0.76
N ASN A 125 7.44 0.03 1.02
CA ASN A 125 7.33 1.18 1.93
C ASN A 125 7.78 2.43 1.20
N LEU A 126 7.51 3.60 1.81
CA LEU A 126 8.03 4.88 1.36
C LEU A 126 8.69 5.58 2.54
N CYS A 127 9.95 5.93 2.38
CA CYS A 127 10.68 6.75 3.33
C CYS A 127 11.95 7.32 2.68
N ASP A 128 12.43 8.42 3.23
CA ASP A 128 13.73 9.02 2.89
C ASP A 128 14.86 8.10 3.38
N LEU A 129 15.37 7.27 2.48
CA LEU A 129 16.40 6.29 2.78
C LEU A 129 17.81 6.84 2.56
N ASP A 130 17.98 7.71 1.57
CA ASP A 130 19.27 8.32 1.20
C ASP A 130 19.54 9.65 1.90
N GLY A 131 18.53 10.26 2.54
CA GLY A 131 18.65 11.47 3.34
C GLY A 131 18.56 12.76 2.51
N ASP A 132 17.99 12.71 1.31
CA ASP A 132 17.83 13.87 0.43
C ASP A 132 16.57 14.70 0.75
N GLY A 133 15.70 14.21 1.62
CA GLY A 133 14.46 14.85 2.08
C GLY A 133 13.22 14.45 1.28
N TYR A 134 13.34 13.52 0.33
CA TYR A 134 12.23 12.94 -0.43
C TYR A 134 12.09 11.46 -0.12
N ASP A 135 10.89 10.93 -0.33
CA ASP A 135 10.64 9.51 -0.05
C ASP A 135 10.90 8.65 -1.29
N GLU A 136 11.75 7.64 -1.16
CA GLU A 136 11.89 6.57 -2.15
C GLU A 136 10.81 5.51 -1.97
N ILE A 137 10.48 4.82 -3.07
CA ILE A 137 9.75 3.56 -3.01
C ILE A 137 10.75 2.43 -2.72
N ILE A 138 10.71 1.89 -1.52
CA ILE A 138 11.48 0.69 -1.14
C ILE A 138 10.59 -0.51 -1.35
N SER A 139 10.93 -1.39 -2.28
CA SER A 139 10.15 -2.58 -2.61
C SER A 139 10.82 -3.86 -2.14
N ILE A 140 10.01 -4.82 -1.71
CA ILE A 140 10.37 -6.23 -1.64
C ILE A 140 9.92 -6.87 -2.95
N GLU A 141 10.85 -7.38 -3.72
CA GLU A 141 10.62 -7.96 -5.04
C GLU A 141 10.93 -9.45 -5.06
N LYS A 142 10.28 -10.19 -5.95
CA LYS A 142 10.59 -11.59 -6.20
C LYS A 142 11.08 -11.76 -7.63
N ASN A 143 12.33 -12.24 -7.79
CA ASN A 143 12.92 -12.48 -9.10
C ASN A 143 12.40 -13.78 -9.75
N ILE A 144 12.83 -14.03 -10.98
CA ILE A 144 12.40 -15.20 -11.76
C ILE A 144 12.87 -16.53 -11.14
N ASP A 145 13.96 -16.53 -10.39
CA ASP A 145 14.50 -17.72 -9.70
C ASP A 145 13.77 -18.01 -8.38
N GLY A 146 12.78 -17.18 -8.03
CA GLY A 146 11.99 -17.33 -6.82
C GLY A 146 12.60 -16.71 -5.57
N ASN A 147 13.76 -16.07 -5.68
CA ASN A 147 14.44 -15.37 -4.60
C ASN A 147 13.91 -13.95 -4.44
N TYR A 148 14.24 -13.32 -3.30
CA TYR A 148 13.79 -11.97 -2.96
C TYR A 148 14.95 -10.98 -2.99
N LEU A 149 14.63 -9.71 -3.17
CA LEU A 149 15.57 -8.60 -3.10
C LEU A 149 14.83 -7.31 -2.73
N PHE A 150 15.55 -6.35 -2.21
CA PHE A 150 15.07 -4.99 -2.10
C PHE A 150 15.41 -4.21 -3.37
N GLY A 151 14.48 -3.40 -3.85
CA GLY A 151 14.69 -2.37 -4.86
C GLY A 151 14.33 -1.03 -4.28
N VAL A 152 15.12 0.02 -4.56
CA VAL A 152 14.85 1.39 -4.15
C VAL A 152 14.73 2.25 -5.40
N TYR A 153 13.66 3.03 -5.46
CA TYR A 153 13.24 3.77 -6.64
C TYR A 153 12.97 5.21 -6.29
N ASP A 154 13.64 6.11 -6.98
CA ASP A 154 13.45 7.54 -6.83
C ASP A 154 12.50 8.08 -7.88
N TRP A 155 11.85 9.17 -7.54
CA TRP A 155 11.03 9.92 -8.47
C TRP A 155 11.89 10.75 -9.42
N THR A 156 11.71 10.56 -10.72
CA THR A 156 12.41 11.31 -11.76
C THR A 156 11.42 12.01 -12.68
N ASN A 157 10.95 13.20 -12.29
CA ASN A 157 10.04 14.07 -13.05
C ASN A 157 8.68 13.44 -13.46
N PHE A 158 8.64 12.26 -14.08
CA PHE A 158 7.42 11.63 -14.57
C PHE A 158 7.39 10.11 -14.36
N ALA A 159 8.44 9.54 -13.81
CA ALA A 159 8.59 8.10 -13.61
C ALA A 159 9.28 7.82 -12.28
N VAL A 160 9.53 6.56 -12.02
CA VAL A 160 10.46 6.13 -10.98
C VAL A 160 11.61 5.38 -11.65
N GLU A 161 12.81 5.62 -11.16
CA GLU A 161 14.04 4.98 -11.59
C GLU A 161 14.62 4.16 -10.46
N ARG A 162 15.11 2.96 -10.77
CA ARG A 162 15.74 2.10 -9.77
C ARG A 162 17.18 2.52 -9.59
N ASN A 163 17.49 3.14 -8.47
CA ASN A 163 18.83 3.61 -8.17
C ASN A 163 19.63 2.61 -7.35
N TYR A 164 18.96 1.86 -6.46
CA TYR A 164 19.65 0.92 -5.58
C TYR A 164 18.97 -0.45 -5.55
N GLY A 165 19.74 -1.47 -5.25
CA GLY A 165 19.25 -2.83 -5.06
C GLY A 165 20.06 -3.57 -4.02
N SER A 166 19.47 -4.59 -3.40
CA SER A 166 20.19 -5.44 -2.45
C SER A 166 20.77 -6.68 -3.12
N GLN A 167 21.63 -7.38 -2.41
CA GLN A 167 21.92 -8.78 -2.68
C GLN A 167 20.64 -9.63 -2.59
N VAL A 168 20.72 -10.82 -3.19
CA VAL A 168 19.59 -11.75 -3.25
C VAL A 168 19.39 -12.45 -1.90
N LEU A 169 18.13 -12.52 -1.46
CA LEU A 169 17.67 -13.22 -0.27
C LEU A 169 16.90 -14.48 -0.68
N LYS A 170 17.09 -15.58 0.00
CA LYS A 170 16.36 -16.83 -0.26
C LYS A 170 15.01 -16.89 0.41
N SER A 171 14.88 -16.25 1.57
CA SER A 171 13.62 -16.13 2.30
C SER A 171 12.94 -14.78 2.03
N GLU A 172 11.63 -14.73 2.13
CA GLU A 172 10.85 -13.50 1.98
C GLU A 172 11.05 -12.60 3.19
N PRO A 173 11.66 -11.40 3.03
CA PRO A 173 11.74 -10.43 4.11
C PRO A 173 10.37 -9.80 4.35
N LYS A 174 10.21 -9.10 5.49
CA LYS A 174 8.96 -8.40 5.83
C LYS A 174 9.27 -7.02 6.35
N PHE A 175 8.49 -6.02 5.95
CA PHE A 175 8.51 -4.73 6.63
C PHE A 175 7.86 -4.86 8.02
N LEU A 176 8.48 -4.24 9.04
CA LEU A 176 8.00 -4.23 10.43
C LEU A 176 7.31 -2.91 10.79
N ASP A 177 7.56 -1.87 10.03
CA ASP A 177 6.93 -0.56 10.12
C ASP A 177 6.67 0.00 8.71
N LYS A 178 6.26 1.24 8.62
CA LYS A 178 6.08 1.95 7.34
C LYS A 178 7.30 2.79 6.95
N GLU A 179 8.47 2.42 7.47
CA GLU A 179 9.74 3.05 7.18
C GLU A 179 10.75 2.00 6.68
N LYS A 180 11.88 1.87 7.37
CA LYS A 180 13.03 1.06 6.96
C LYS A 180 13.33 -0.15 7.84
N LYS A 181 12.48 -0.45 8.85
CA LYS A 181 12.66 -1.65 9.66
C LYS A 181 12.08 -2.87 8.98
N VAL A 182 12.88 -3.93 8.93
CA VAL A 182 12.55 -5.19 8.25
C VAL A 182 12.88 -6.38 9.14
N GLU A 183 12.22 -7.50 8.85
CA GLU A 183 12.61 -8.80 9.37
C GLU A 183 13.21 -9.62 8.21
N ILE A 184 14.43 -10.14 8.41
CA ILE A 184 15.14 -10.98 7.46
C ILE A 184 15.61 -12.21 8.23
N ASP A 185 15.19 -13.41 7.81
CA ASP A 185 15.52 -14.69 8.45
C ASP A 185 15.21 -14.69 9.96
N GLY A 186 14.08 -14.09 10.35
CA GLY A 186 13.63 -13.97 11.74
C GLY A 186 14.39 -12.93 12.58
N LYS A 187 15.31 -12.16 11.99
CA LYS A 187 16.06 -11.09 12.66
C LYS A 187 15.50 -9.73 12.26
N LYS A 188 15.32 -8.87 13.26
CA LYS A 188 14.94 -7.47 13.05
C LYS A 188 16.17 -6.67 12.64
N CYS A 189 16.06 -5.99 11.53
CA CYS A 189 17.13 -5.19 10.90
C CYS A 189 16.59 -3.83 10.50
N GLU A 190 17.48 -2.91 10.19
CA GLU A 190 17.18 -1.61 9.61
C GLU A 190 17.92 -1.47 8.28
N LEU A 191 17.19 -1.09 7.23
CA LEU A 191 17.76 -0.86 5.90
C LEU A 191 18.55 0.45 5.88
N TYR A 192 19.64 0.46 5.14
CA TYR A 192 20.45 1.65 4.86
C TYR A 192 21.15 1.51 3.50
N LEU A 193 21.65 2.61 2.97
CA LEU A 193 22.45 2.60 1.74
C LEU A 193 23.94 2.56 2.07
N GLU A 194 24.67 1.74 1.33
CA GLU A 194 26.13 1.69 1.35
C GLU A 194 26.65 1.64 -0.10
N GLY A 195 27.17 2.78 -0.59
CA GLY A 195 27.46 2.93 -2.02
C GLY A 195 26.17 2.79 -2.84
N ASP A 196 26.20 1.93 -3.85
CA ASP A 196 25.06 1.67 -4.74
C ASP A 196 24.20 0.49 -4.30
N GLU A 197 24.34 0.04 -3.05
CA GLU A 197 23.64 -1.15 -2.56
C GLU A 197 22.77 -0.86 -1.32
N VAL A 198 21.62 -1.53 -1.27
CA VAL A 198 20.79 -1.62 -0.06
C VAL A 198 21.38 -2.68 0.87
N LYS A 199 21.71 -2.29 2.08
CA LYS A 199 22.23 -3.13 3.16
C LYS A 199 21.27 -3.12 4.36
N TRP A 200 21.54 -3.96 5.34
CA TRP A 200 20.81 -4.01 6.61
C TRP A 200 21.74 -4.33 7.77
N LYS A 201 21.39 -3.84 8.97
CA LYS A 201 22.11 -4.07 10.22
C LYS A 201 21.17 -4.30 11.41
#